data_448f62f8f688f483158509bbf14b0908
#
_entry.id   448f62f8f688f483158509bbf14b0908
#
_cell.length_a   1.000
_cell.length_b   1.000
_cell.length_c   1.000
_cell.angle_alpha   90.00
_cell.angle_beta   90.00
_cell.angle_gamma   90.00
#
_symmetry.space_group_name_H-M   'P 1'
#
loop_
_entity.id
_entity.type
_entity.pdbx_description
1 polymer ?
#
loop_
_entity_poly.entity_id
_entity_poly.type
_entity_poly.pdbx_seq_one_letter_code
_entity_poly.pdbx_strand_id
1 'polypeptide(L)'
;MVLDRLKQLTFQVSATAPPPHPLDPLSTTEIDTAVALVREKYGPLNFNAVSLFEPRKADMLAWLTDPEKATRPARCADVVCIAPQGKVYDGVVDLGQKTIIEWKHTPGVQPIITMEELQEVEHVVRKDAKVIEQCGIVGIPPEDMDKVYCDRGCSHS
;
A
#
# COMPACT_ATOMS: atom_id res chain seq x y z
N MET A 1 -22.33 15.07 20.66
CA MET A 1 -23.30 14.04 20.21
C MET A 1 -22.91 13.26 18.94
N VAL A 2 -22.09 13.76 18.04
CA VAL A 2 -21.61 12.99 16.87
C VAL A 2 -20.32 12.20 17.20
N LEU A 3 -19.47 12.70 18.06
CA LEU A 3 -18.20 12.04 18.47
C LEU A 3 -18.38 10.81 19.38
N ASP A 4 -19.51 10.69 20.06
CA ASP A 4 -19.77 9.52 20.91
C ASP A 4 -20.25 8.28 20.13
N ARG A 5 -20.85 8.49 18.94
CA ARG A 5 -21.23 7.37 18.06
C ARG A 5 -20.04 6.71 17.36
N LEU A 6 -18.95 7.45 17.11
CA LEU A 6 -17.74 6.89 16.51
C LEU A 6 -16.93 6.01 17.48
N LYS A 7 -17.05 6.26 18.79
CA LYS A 7 -16.41 5.41 19.81
C LYS A 7 -17.09 4.05 20.02
N GLN A 8 -18.35 3.89 19.57
CA GLN A 8 -19.07 2.62 19.67
C GLN A 8 -18.87 1.67 18.47
N LEU A 9 -18.11 2.12 17.45
CA LEU A 9 -17.73 1.30 16.29
C LEU A 9 -16.34 0.65 16.45
N THR A 10 -15.79 0.62 17.65
CA THR A 10 -14.68 -0.30 17.93
C THR A 10 -15.25 -1.71 17.86
N PHE A 11 -15.10 -2.35 16.71
CA PHE A 11 -15.27 -3.78 16.57
C PHE A 11 -14.37 -4.43 17.62
N GLN A 12 -14.95 -4.89 18.72
CA GLN A 12 -14.27 -5.82 19.62
C GLN A 12 -14.12 -7.12 18.83
N VAL A 13 -12.93 -7.30 18.22
CA VAL A 13 -12.55 -8.60 17.69
C VAL A 13 -12.47 -9.52 18.91
N SER A 14 -13.55 -10.27 19.13
CA SER A 14 -13.58 -11.30 20.16
C SER A 14 -12.46 -12.29 19.85
N ALA A 15 -11.69 -12.68 20.89
CA ALA A 15 -10.63 -13.68 20.78
C ALA A 15 -11.11 -15.08 20.30
N THR A 16 -12.39 -15.23 19.95
CA THR A 16 -13.06 -16.45 19.49
C THR A 16 -13.57 -16.35 18.04
N ALA A 17 -13.25 -15.26 17.32
CA ALA A 17 -13.62 -15.18 15.91
C ALA A 17 -12.85 -16.24 15.11
N PRO A 18 -13.53 -16.95 14.18
CA PRO A 18 -12.84 -17.90 13.32
C PRO A 18 -11.75 -17.17 12.52
N PRO A 19 -10.63 -17.85 12.23
CA PRO A 19 -9.58 -17.24 11.44
C PRO A 19 -10.13 -16.76 10.09
N PRO A 20 -9.68 -15.59 9.57
CA PRO A 20 -10.23 -15.01 8.34
C PRO A 20 -10.05 -15.98 7.17
N HIS A 21 -11.02 -16.00 6.25
CA HIS A 21 -10.92 -16.85 5.05
C HIS A 21 -9.61 -16.57 4.29
N PRO A 22 -8.95 -17.58 3.67
CA PRO A 22 -7.68 -17.36 2.96
C PRO A 22 -7.72 -16.26 1.90
N LEU A 23 -8.88 -15.98 1.30
CA LEU A 23 -9.08 -14.92 0.31
C LEU A 23 -9.68 -13.62 0.88
N ASP A 24 -9.93 -13.54 2.20
CA ASP A 24 -10.38 -12.27 2.77
C ASP A 24 -9.29 -11.20 2.63
N PRO A 25 -9.65 -9.93 2.41
CA PRO A 25 -8.69 -8.83 2.46
C PRO A 25 -7.85 -8.87 3.73
N LEU A 26 -6.63 -8.33 3.68
CA LEU A 26 -5.80 -8.21 4.88
C LEU A 26 -6.48 -7.31 5.90
N SER A 27 -6.47 -7.76 7.14
CA SER A 27 -6.85 -6.91 8.28
C SER A 27 -5.75 -5.89 8.58
N THR A 28 -6.09 -4.81 9.28
CA THR A 28 -5.12 -3.81 9.74
C THR A 28 -3.96 -4.45 10.53
N THR A 29 -4.28 -5.40 11.40
CA THR A 29 -3.24 -6.12 12.20
C THR A 29 -2.30 -6.95 11.32
N GLU A 30 -2.81 -7.57 10.25
CA GLU A 30 -1.98 -8.31 9.29
C GLU A 30 -1.08 -7.38 8.49
N ILE A 31 -1.60 -6.23 8.06
CA ILE A 31 -0.82 -5.19 7.38
C ILE A 31 0.29 -4.67 8.31
N ASP A 32 -0.04 -4.30 9.54
CA ASP A 32 0.93 -3.83 10.54
C ASP A 32 2.01 -4.87 10.81
N THR A 33 1.64 -6.15 10.88
CA THR A 33 2.58 -7.26 11.06
C THR A 33 3.55 -7.37 9.88
N ALA A 34 3.05 -7.34 8.65
CA ALA A 34 3.89 -7.40 7.46
C ALA A 34 4.86 -6.21 7.39
N VAL A 35 4.35 -5.00 7.62
CA VAL A 35 5.15 -3.76 7.64
C VAL A 35 6.23 -3.81 8.70
N ALA A 36 5.90 -4.25 9.92
CA ALA A 36 6.86 -4.35 11.02
C ALA A 36 8.00 -5.32 10.72
N LEU A 37 7.69 -6.51 10.20
CA LEU A 37 8.68 -7.54 9.84
C LEU A 37 9.64 -7.04 8.74
N VAL A 38 9.11 -6.37 7.73
CA VAL A 38 9.93 -5.84 6.63
C VAL A 38 10.83 -4.70 7.14
N ARG A 39 10.30 -3.77 7.94
CA ARG A 39 11.10 -2.68 8.53
C ARG A 39 12.18 -3.18 9.48
N GLU A 40 11.89 -4.18 10.29
CA GLU A 40 12.86 -4.79 11.20
C GLU A 40 14.05 -5.37 10.43
N LYS A 41 13.79 -6.04 9.31
CA LYS A 41 14.83 -6.75 8.55
C LYS A 41 15.62 -5.85 7.59
N TYR A 42 14.95 -4.88 6.95
CA TYR A 42 15.54 -4.10 5.85
C TYR A 42 15.64 -2.60 6.14
N GLY A 43 15.20 -2.15 7.31
CA GLY A 43 15.29 -0.76 7.74
C GLY A 43 14.17 0.12 7.19
N PRO A 44 14.38 1.44 7.15
CA PRO A 44 13.35 2.37 6.72
C PRO A 44 13.10 2.26 5.22
N LEU A 45 11.85 1.92 4.88
CA LEU A 45 11.35 1.80 3.52
C LEU A 45 10.02 2.55 3.40
N ASN A 46 9.75 3.08 2.22
CA ASN A 46 8.44 3.60 1.86
C ASN A 46 7.60 2.44 1.29
N PHE A 47 6.46 2.16 1.91
CA PHE A 47 5.54 1.13 1.45
C PHE A 47 4.62 1.73 0.40
N ASN A 48 4.69 1.21 -0.81
CA ASN A 48 3.83 1.60 -1.91
C ASN A 48 2.49 0.83 -1.87
N ALA A 49 2.59 -0.49 -1.65
CA ALA A 49 1.41 -1.35 -1.52
C ALA A 49 1.67 -2.47 -0.51
N VAL A 50 0.62 -2.84 0.22
CA VAL A 50 0.56 -4.07 1.02
C VAL A 50 -0.81 -4.69 0.77
N SER A 51 -0.83 -5.84 0.12
CA SER A 51 -2.05 -6.53 -0.28
C SER A 51 -2.01 -8.02 0.04
N LEU A 52 -3.14 -8.70 -0.08
CA LEU A 52 -3.18 -10.13 0.07
C LEU A 52 -2.41 -10.79 -1.08
N PHE A 53 -1.43 -11.62 -0.75
CA PHE A 53 -0.83 -12.55 -1.71
C PHE A 53 -1.75 -13.75 -1.84
N GLU A 54 -2.46 -13.84 -2.97
CA GLU A 54 -3.44 -14.90 -3.19
C GLU A 54 -2.77 -16.27 -3.22
N PRO A 55 -3.32 -17.27 -2.49
CA PRO A 55 -2.84 -18.63 -2.56
C PRO A 55 -3.05 -19.23 -3.96
N ARG A 56 -2.28 -20.25 -4.28
CA ARG A 56 -2.43 -20.96 -5.57
C ARG A 56 -3.84 -21.48 -5.73
N LYS A 57 -4.40 -21.32 -6.93
CA LYS A 57 -5.76 -21.79 -7.26
C LYS A 57 -5.98 -23.27 -6.94
N ALA A 58 -4.98 -24.11 -7.18
CA ALA A 58 -5.07 -25.55 -6.89
C ALA A 58 -5.23 -25.82 -5.38
N ASP A 59 -4.47 -25.11 -4.53
CA ASP A 59 -4.51 -25.27 -3.08
C ASP A 59 -5.85 -24.77 -2.52
N MET A 60 -6.33 -23.64 -3.05
CA MET A 60 -7.66 -23.14 -2.70
C MET A 60 -8.78 -24.08 -3.07
N LEU A 61 -8.77 -24.63 -4.28
CA LEU A 61 -9.79 -25.56 -4.74
C LEU A 61 -9.77 -26.86 -3.92
N ALA A 62 -8.59 -27.41 -3.61
CA ALA A 62 -8.46 -28.59 -2.76
C ALA A 62 -9.07 -28.34 -1.38
N TRP A 63 -8.74 -27.20 -0.74
CA TRP A 63 -9.26 -26.85 0.57
C TRP A 63 -10.78 -26.57 0.55
N LEU A 64 -11.31 -25.89 -0.46
CA LEU A 64 -12.75 -25.65 -0.59
C LEU A 64 -13.55 -26.93 -0.83
N THR A 65 -12.95 -27.92 -1.48
CA THR A 65 -13.61 -29.21 -1.75
C THR A 65 -13.68 -30.09 -0.51
N ASP A 66 -12.63 -30.14 0.29
CA ASP A 66 -12.55 -30.97 1.50
C ASP A 66 -11.71 -30.24 2.58
N PRO A 67 -12.30 -29.28 3.32
CA PRO A 67 -11.59 -28.50 4.32
C PRO A 67 -11.02 -29.32 5.49
N GLU A 68 -11.56 -30.51 5.73
CA GLU A 68 -11.11 -31.37 6.82
C GLU A 68 -9.85 -32.17 6.46
N LYS A 69 -9.65 -32.50 5.18
CA LYS A 69 -8.50 -33.28 4.71
C LYS A 69 -7.42 -32.45 4.05
N ALA A 70 -7.80 -31.36 3.40
CA ALA A 70 -6.83 -30.50 2.72
C ALA A 70 -6.21 -29.48 3.70
N THR A 71 -4.93 -29.20 3.48
CA THR A 71 -4.25 -28.15 4.26
C THR A 71 -4.85 -26.79 3.90
N ARG A 72 -5.24 -26.03 4.92
CA ARG A 72 -5.69 -24.65 4.73
C ARG A 72 -4.55 -23.81 4.16
N PRO A 73 -4.78 -23.06 3.07
CA PRO A 73 -3.78 -22.16 2.51
C PRO A 73 -3.31 -21.11 3.53
N ALA A 74 -1.99 -20.88 3.57
CA ALA A 74 -1.41 -19.84 4.39
C ALA A 74 -1.87 -18.47 3.91
N ARG A 75 -2.01 -17.53 4.85
CA ARG A 75 -2.24 -16.13 4.51
C ARG A 75 -0.90 -15.41 4.43
N CYS A 76 -0.63 -14.85 3.27
CA CYS A 76 0.59 -14.10 3.00
C CYS A 76 0.24 -12.69 2.56
N ALA A 77 1.15 -11.75 2.83
CA ALA A 77 1.07 -10.39 2.32
C ALA A 77 2.07 -10.20 1.18
N ASP A 78 1.59 -9.62 0.08
CA ASP A 78 2.41 -9.07 -1.00
C ASP A 78 2.77 -7.63 -0.64
N VAL A 79 4.04 -7.28 -0.72
CA VAL A 79 4.56 -5.99 -0.25
C VAL A 79 5.43 -5.37 -1.34
N VAL A 80 5.04 -4.17 -1.80
CA VAL A 80 5.84 -3.35 -2.70
C VAL A 80 6.45 -2.19 -1.94
N CYS A 81 7.77 -2.10 -1.94
CA CYS A 81 8.50 -1.08 -1.19
C CYS A 81 9.46 -0.30 -2.09
N ILE A 82 9.64 0.97 -1.75
CA ILE A 82 10.64 1.85 -2.35
C ILE A 82 11.70 2.15 -1.29
N ALA A 83 12.93 1.71 -1.56
CA ALA A 83 14.09 2.03 -0.75
C ALA A 83 14.68 3.40 -1.14
N PRO A 84 15.59 3.96 -0.35
CA PRO A 84 16.34 5.16 -0.72
C PRO A 84 16.94 5.03 -2.13
N GLN A 85 17.00 6.14 -2.86
CA GLN A 85 17.47 6.21 -4.26
C GLN A 85 16.52 5.55 -5.28
N GLY A 86 15.24 5.35 -4.93
CA GLY A 86 14.22 4.87 -5.86
C GLY A 86 14.31 3.39 -6.21
N LYS A 87 15.02 2.59 -5.42
CA LYS A 87 15.09 1.13 -5.66
C LYS A 87 13.80 0.46 -5.21
N VAL A 88 13.16 -0.28 -6.12
CA VAL A 88 11.91 -0.99 -5.88
C VAL A 88 12.17 -2.44 -5.46
N TYR A 89 11.47 -2.89 -4.45
CA TYR A 89 11.52 -4.26 -3.95
C TYR A 89 10.11 -4.83 -3.85
N ASP A 90 9.96 -6.06 -4.30
CA ASP A 90 8.79 -6.90 -4.10
C ASP A 90 9.10 -7.94 -3.02
N GLY A 91 8.18 -8.14 -2.10
CA GLY A 91 8.35 -9.09 -1.01
C GLY A 91 7.08 -9.86 -0.69
N VAL A 92 7.23 -11.09 -0.23
CA VAL A 92 6.12 -11.90 0.27
C VAL A 92 6.38 -12.26 1.73
N VAL A 93 5.41 -11.96 2.58
CA VAL A 93 5.46 -12.20 4.03
C VAL A 93 4.44 -13.24 4.43
N ASP A 94 4.87 -14.34 5.02
CA ASP A 94 3.99 -15.31 5.68
C ASP A 94 3.53 -14.73 7.02
N LEU A 95 2.23 -14.44 7.13
CA LEU A 95 1.63 -13.83 8.30
C LEU A 95 1.48 -14.79 9.48
N GLY A 96 1.32 -16.08 9.19
CA GLY A 96 1.21 -17.12 10.19
C GLY A 96 2.54 -17.46 10.84
N GLN A 97 3.58 -17.62 10.03
CA GLN A 97 4.94 -17.90 10.48
C GLN A 97 5.73 -16.64 10.86
N LYS A 98 5.19 -15.45 10.53
CA LYS A 98 5.85 -14.15 10.73
C LYS A 98 7.25 -14.10 10.11
N THR A 99 7.36 -14.58 8.87
CA THR A 99 8.63 -14.64 8.14
C THR A 99 8.50 -14.03 6.75
N ILE A 100 9.57 -13.44 6.26
CA ILE A 100 9.67 -12.97 4.88
C ILE A 100 10.17 -14.13 4.04
N ILE A 101 9.29 -14.68 3.16
CA ILE A 101 9.58 -15.84 2.33
C ILE A 101 10.16 -15.47 0.97
N GLU A 102 9.91 -14.26 0.49
CA GLU A 102 10.51 -13.73 -0.74
C GLU A 102 10.86 -12.25 -0.55
N TRP A 103 11.99 -11.84 -1.11
CA TRP A 103 12.41 -10.45 -1.16
C TRP A 103 13.28 -10.23 -2.38
N LYS A 104 12.80 -9.45 -3.35
CA LYS A 104 13.43 -9.29 -4.65
C LYS A 104 13.56 -7.82 -5.04
N HIS A 105 14.75 -7.42 -5.46
CA HIS A 105 14.94 -6.14 -6.14
C HIS A 105 14.40 -6.23 -7.58
N THR A 106 13.56 -5.28 -7.96
CA THR A 106 12.92 -5.22 -9.28
C THR A 106 13.36 -3.94 -10.01
N PRO A 107 14.50 -4.00 -10.73
CA PRO A 107 15.06 -2.82 -11.38
C PRO A 107 14.25 -2.41 -12.61
N GLY A 108 14.27 -1.11 -12.93
CA GLY A 108 13.65 -0.58 -14.14
C GLY A 108 12.13 -0.51 -14.10
N VAL A 109 11.52 -0.67 -12.93
CA VAL A 109 10.08 -0.50 -12.73
C VAL A 109 9.82 0.71 -11.85
N GLN A 110 8.68 1.35 -12.09
CA GLN A 110 8.15 2.39 -11.23
C GLN A 110 6.80 1.89 -10.69
N PRO A 111 6.64 1.78 -9.36
CA PRO A 111 5.36 1.42 -8.79
C PRO A 111 4.35 2.56 -8.98
N ILE A 112 3.11 2.30 -8.62
CA ILE A 112 2.05 3.30 -8.67
C ILE A 112 2.42 4.49 -7.78
N ILE A 113 2.10 5.69 -8.22
CA ILE A 113 2.38 6.92 -7.45
C ILE A 113 1.67 6.88 -6.10
N THR A 114 2.36 7.24 -5.03
CA THR A 114 1.78 7.30 -3.67
C THR A 114 1.00 8.60 -3.44
N MET A 115 0.18 8.64 -2.38
CA MET A 115 -0.55 9.86 -2.01
C MET A 115 0.40 10.97 -1.56
N GLU A 116 1.50 10.62 -0.90
CA GLU A 116 2.54 11.55 -0.47
C GLU A 116 3.23 12.19 -1.68
N GLU A 117 3.60 11.37 -2.68
CA GLU A 117 4.18 11.88 -3.94
C GLU A 117 3.20 12.78 -4.68
N LEU A 118 1.92 12.41 -4.68
CA LEU A 118 0.87 13.23 -5.27
C LEU A 118 0.78 14.63 -4.66
N GLN A 119 0.89 14.74 -3.34
CA GLN A 119 0.87 16.02 -2.63
C GLN A 119 2.15 16.81 -2.87
N GLU A 120 3.30 16.14 -2.87
CA GLU A 120 4.59 16.79 -3.08
C GLU A 120 4.71 17.38 -4.48
N VAL A 121 4.22 16.69 -5.52
CA VAL A 121 4.20 17.21 -6.90
C VAL A 121 3.47 18.55 -6.98
N GLU A 122 2.29 18.69 -6.40
CA GLU A 122 1.59 19.97 -6.37
C GLU A 122 2.41 21.07 -5.69
N HIS A 123 3.02 20.73 -4.56
CA HIS A 123 3.81 21.68 -3.80
C HIS A 123 5.05 22.16 -4.58
N VAL A 124 5.73 21.26 -5.27
CA VAL A 124 6.89 21.58 -6.11
C VAL A 124 6.47 22.43 -7.31
N VAL A 125 5.42 22.00 -8.03
CA VAL A 125 4.96 22.71 -9.24
C VAL A 125 4.47 24.11 -8.93
N ARG A 126 3.72 24.32 -7.85
CA ARG A 126 3.24 25.64 -7.45
C ARG A 126 4.36 26.62 -7.06
N LYS A 127 5.55 26.13 -6.73
CA LYS A 127 6.73 26.93 -6.38
C LYS A 127 7.74 27.09 -7.54
N ASP A 128 7.57 26.35 -8.63
CA ASP A 128 8.48 26.45 -9.76
C ASP A 128 8.33 27.78 -10.47
N ALA A 129 9.43 28.50 -10.61
CA ALA A 129 9.43 29.84 -11.19
C ALA A 129 8.92 29.90 -12.64
N LYS A 130 9.20 28.84 -13.45
CA LYS A 130 8.73 28.77 -14.83
C LYS A 130 7.23 28.55 -14.91
N VAL A 131 6.71 27.71 -13.99
CA VAL A 131 5.27 27.47 -13.90
C VAL A 131 4.54 28.74 -13.50
N ILE A 132 5.04 29.47 -12.50
CA ILE A 132 4.49 30.75 -12.05
C ILE A 132 4.48 31.75 -13.22
N GLU A 133 5.57 31.86 -13.97
CA GLU A 133 5.67 32.73 -15.16
C GLU A 133 4.61 32.36 -16.21
N GLN A 134 4.48 31.09 -16.55
CA GLN A 134 3.49 30.62 -17.54
C GLN A 134 2.06 30.82 -17.05
N CYS A 135 1.77 30.60 -15.79
CA CYS A 135 0.49 30.91 -15.17
C CYS A 135 0.16 32.40 -15.27
N GLY A 136 1.15 33.27 -15.08
CA GLY A 136 0.99 34.72 -15.23
C GLY A 136 0.60 35.14 -16.65
N ILE A 137 1.14 34.46 -17.69
CA ILE A 137 0.80 34.73 -19.09
C ILE A 137 -0.68 34.43 -19.38
N VAL A 138 -1.26 33.41 -18.73
CA VAL A 138 -2.68 33.05 -18.87
C VAL A 138 -3.60 33.77 -17.86
N GLY A 139 -3.07 34.74 -17.11
CA GLY A 139 -3.84 35.59 -16.20
C GLY A 139 -4.00 35.06 -14.78
N ILE A 140 -3.21 34.09 -14.37
CA ILE A 140 -3.16 33.61 -12.97
C ILE A 140 -1.98 34.30 -12.28
N PRO A 141 -2.22 35.22 -11.35
CA PRO A 141 -1.15 35.92 -10.65
C PRO A 141 -0.48 35.01 -9.58
N PRO A 142 0.76 35.32 -9.16
CA PRO A 142 1.51 34.51 -8.21
C PRO A 142 0.79 34.24 -6.88
N GLU A 143 -0.04 35.18 -6.40
CA GLU A 143 -0.83 35.06 -5.18
C GLU A 143 -1.96 34.04 -5.29
N ASP A 144 -2.34 33.64 -6.50
CA ASP A 144 -3.40 32.66 -6.77
C ASP A 144 -2.88 31.27 -7.12
N MET A 145 -1.57 31.02 -6.97
CA MET A 145 -0.95 29.72 -7.23
C MET A 145 -1.46 28.59 -6.32
N ASP A 146 -2.03 28.90 -5.17
CA ASP A 146 -2.70 27.93 -4.29
C ASP A 146 -3.97 27.35 -4.91
N LYS A 147 -4.58 28.03 -5.89
CA LYS A 147 -5.76 27.60 -6.64
C LYS A 147 -5.43 26.76 -7.88
N VAL A 148 -4.13 26.65 -8.23
CA VAL A 148 -3.67 25.83 -9.36
C VAL A 148 -3.58 24.37 -8.95
N TYR A 149 -4.27 23.49 -9.65
CA TYR A 149 -4.21 22.06 -9.48
C TYR A 149 -3.40 21.40 -10.57
N CYS A 150 -2.59 20.42 -10.19
CA CYS A 150 -1.85 19.60 -11.14
C CYS A 150 -2.70 18.40 -11.53
N ASP A 151 -3.15 18.35 -12.79
CA ASP A 151 -3.72 17.11 -13.33
C ASP A 151 -2.58 16.12 -13.58
N ARG A 152 -2.67 14.99 -12.91
CA ARG A 152 -1.62 13.96 -12.87
C ARG A 152 -1.89 12.90 -13.90
N GLY A 153 -2.02 13.33 -15.16
CA GLY A 153 -2.14 12.42 -16.27
C GLY A 153 -0.88 11.55 -16.39
N CYS A 154 -1.03 10.24 -16.51
CA CYS A 154 0.05 9.36 -16.90
C CYS A 154 0.47 9.73 -18.32
N SER A 155 1.62 10.38 -18.50
CA SER A 155 2.21 10.51 -19.81
C SER A 155 2.72 9.15 -20.25
N HIS A 156 1.98 8.51 -21.15
CA HIS A 156 2.50 7.37 -21.88
C HIS A 156 3.49 7.93 -22.91
N SER A 157 4.78 7.84 -22.60
CA SER A 157 5.84 8.02 -23.59
C SER A 157 6.19 6.70 -24.24
#